data_1bd1d344d29138242f14d188412c9125
#
_entry.id   1bd1d344d29138242f14d188412c9125
#
_cell.length_a   1.000
_cell.length_b   1.000
_cell.length_c   1.000
_cell.angle_alpha   90.00
_cell.angle_beta   90.00
_cell.angle_gamma   90.00
#
_symmetry.space_group_name_H-M   'P 1'
#
loop_
_entity.id
_entity.type
_entity.pdbx_description
1 polymer ?
#
loop_
_entity_poly.entity_id
_entity_poly.type
_entity_poly.pdbx_seq_one_letter_code
_entity_poly.pdbx_strand_id
1 'polypeptide(L)'
;MSLKAFSWILLSAIAIGFILLFNYWASYQLLSTLAYAGIAAALGGLANAVIPFRFLGIRRRIVGVVILAGGVVLMVAALIWPAPMFRVGHPQTYLDDAMPEYQFWEKHSVRIHARPEQVMQAVRQSTFGDMKSLSMLLKIRSAGLRTPSQSTGALAADRRILDAFSASGYVSGGGEHEIVTCGGANVPARRPLKPRSLEECASYREPGAIKVAFNFTAGDAGQGWSVVSTETRVLATDDVTSRGMGRYWRLIVPGSGLLRRQWLAGIKRRAESEP
;
A
#
# COMPACT_ATOMS: atom_id res chain seq x y z
N MET A 1 37.64 -14.85 13.69
CA MET A 1 36.92 -14.04 12.67
C MET A 1 37.42 -12.60 12.77
N SER A 2 37.86 -11.98 11.66
CA SER A 2 38.32 -10.60 11.72
C SER A 2 37.15 -9.63 12.00
N LEU A 3 37.42 -8.51 12.68
CA LEU A 3 36.41 -7.48 12.97
C LEU A 3 35.70 -6.99 11.68
N LYS A 4 36.43 -6.94 10.56
CA LYS A 4 35.88 -6.60 9.24
C LYS A 4 34.90 -7.64 8.72
N ALA A 5 35.22 -8.92 8.83
CA ALA A 5 34.34 -10.01 8.42
C ALA A 5 33.05 -10.00 9.23
N PHE A 6 33.14 -9.78 10.55
CA PHE A 6 31.97 -9.64 11.42
C PHE A 6 31.09 -8.44 11.01
N SER A 7 31.68 -7.28 10.71
CA SER A 7 30.91 -6.09 10.29
C SER A 7 30.17 -6.32 8.97
N TRP A 8 30.79 -7.00 7.98
CA TRP A 8 30.12 -7.33 6.72
C TRP A 8 28.98 -8.34 6.89
N ILE A 9 29.16 -9.37 7.75
CA ILE A 9 28.11 -10.34 8.07
C ILE A 9 26.93 -9.61 8.74
N LEU A 10 27.20 -8.75 9.71
CA LEU A 10 26.16 -7.98 10.40
C LEU A 10 25.39 -7.07 9.45
N LEU A 11 26.09 -6.35 8.55
CA LEU A 11 25.43 -5.50 7.53
C LEU A 11 24.59 -6.31 6.57
N SER A 12 25.09 -7.47 6.11
CA SER A 12 24.31 -8.35 5.25
C SER A 12 23.05 -8.86 5.95
N ALA A 13 23.16 -9.24 7.21
CA ALA A 13 22.02 -9.66 8.02
C ALA A 13 20.98 -8.52 8.20
N ILE A 14 21.45 -7.29 8.46
CA ILE A 14 20.59 -6.11 8.55
C ILE A 14 19.91 -5.82 7.21
N ALA A 15 20.64 -5.88 6.09
CA ALA A 15 20.09 -5.67 4.75
C ALA A 15 19.02 -6.73 4.39
N ILE A 16 19.31 -8.01 4.67
CA ILE A 16 18.34 -9.10 4.46
C ILE A 16 17.12 -8.90 5.35
N GLY A 17 17.31 -8.60 6.65
CA GLY A 17 16.22 -8.31 7.58
C GLY A 17 15.35 -7.13 7.12
N PHE A 18 15.98 -6.07 6.61
CA PHE A 18 15.26 -4.93 6.03
C PHE A 18 14.44 -5.35 4.80
N ILE A 19 15.03 -6.12 3.86
CA ILE A 19 14.34 -6.60 2.67
C ILE A 19 13.14 -7.48 3.06
N LEU A 20 13.32 -8.41 3.99
CA LEU A 20 12.25 -9.29 4.46
C LEU A 20 11.13 -8.50 5.14
N LEU A 21 11.48 -7.59 6.04
CA LEU A 21 10.52 -6.74 6.74
C LEU A 21 9.78 -5.81 5.76
N PHE A 22 10.52 -5.19 4.83
CA PHE A 22 9.93 -4.33 3.81
C PHE A 22 8.94 -5.10 2.93
N ASN A 23 9.32 -6.29 2.43
CA ASN A 23 8.43 -7.12 1.61
C ASN A 23 7.23 -7.65 2.40
N TYR A 24 7.39 -7.92 3.69
CA TYR A 24 6.26 -8.23 4.56
C TYR A 24 5.23 -7.08 4.60
N TRP A 25 5.68 -5.82 4.67
CA TRP A 25 4.81 -4.64 4.68
C TRP A 25 4.29 -4.26 3.28
N ALA A 26 5.10 -4.38 2.24
CA ALA A 26 4.84 -3.94 0.87
C ALA A 26 4.34 -5.04 -0.08
N SER A 27 3.88 -6.18 0.45
CA SER A 27 3.34 -7.30 -0.35
C SER A 27 4.25 -7.73 -1.53
N TYR A 28 5.56 -7.85 -1.29
CA TYR A 28 6.57 -8.34 -2.24
C TYR A 28 6.64 -7.56 -3.57
N GLN A 29 6.64 -6.25 -3.52
CA GLN A 29 6.75 -5.40 -4.71
C GLN A 29 8.20 -5.06 -5.03
N LEU A 30 8.76 -5.73 -6.05
CA LEU A 30 10.17 -5.61 -6.44
C LEU A 30 10.61 -4.17 -6.68
N LEU A 31 9.87 -3.39 -7.48
CA LEU A 31 10.25 -2.01 -7.81
C LEU A 31 10.21 -1.08 -6.58
N SER A 32 9.27 -1.29 -5.67
CA SER A 32 9.24 -0.56 -4.40
C SER A 32 10.45 -0.93 -3.53
N THR A 33 10.78 -2.22 -3.44
CA THR A 33 11.97 -2.71 -2.71
C THR A 33 13.25 -2.09 -3.28
N LEU A 34 13.40 -2.07 -4.63
CA LEU A 34 14.56 -1.47 -5.29
C LEU A 34 14.64 0.05 -5.07
N ALA A 35 13.50 0.76 -5.11
CA ALA A 35 13.48 2.19 -4.83
C ALA A 35 13.95 2.49 -3.40
N TYR A 36 13.47 1.76 -2.41
CA TYR A 36 13.90 1.94 -1.02
C TYR A 36 15.32 1.46 -0.77
N ALA A 37 15.78 0.38 -1.43
CA ALA A 37 17.18 -0.03 -1.39
C ALA A 37 18.09 1.06 -1.99
N GLY A 38 17.68 1.68 -3.09
CA GLY A 38 18.39 2.82 -3.69
C GLY A 38 18.45 4.02 -2.74
N ILE A 39 17.35 4.36 -2.06
CA ILE A 39 17.32 5.42 -1.04
C ILE A 39 18.29 5.08 0.11
N ALA A 40 18.25 3.88 0.65
CA ALA A 40 19.11 3.45 1.74
C ALA A 40 20.59 3.48 1.33
N ALA A 41 20.93 3.02 0.12
CA ALA A 41 22.28 3.08 -0.43
C ALA A 41 22.74 4.53 -0.62
N ALA A 42 21.88 5.42 -1.15
CA ALA A 42 22.22 6.82 -1.34
C ALA A 42 22.49 7.53 0.00
N LEU A 43 21.65 7.30 1.01
CA LEU A 43 21.86 7.87 2.36
C LEU A 43 23.12 7.31 3.02
N GLY A 44 23.37 6.00 2.93
CA GLY A 44 24.60 5.38 3.44
C GLY A 44 25.84 5.88 2.73
N GLY A 45 25.78 6.05 1.41
CA GLY A 45 26.84 6.62 0.59
C GLY A 45 27.15 8.06 0.96
N LEU A 46 26.11 8.88 1.16
CA LEU A 46 26.26 10.27 1.63
C LEU A 46 26.93 10.32 3.03
N ALA A 47 26.44 9.52 3.95
CA ALA A 47 27.02 9.44 5.29
C ALA A 47 28.50 9.02 5.24
N ASN A 48 28.88 8.03 4.40
CA ASN A 48 30.26 7.62 4.23
C ASN A 48 31.13 8.67 3.52
N ALA A 49 30.57 9.46 2.61
CA ALA A 49 31.28 10.57 1.96
C ALA A 49 31.64 11.68 2.96
N VAL A 50 30.77 11.91 3.96
CA VAL A 50 31.03 12.87 5.05
C VAL A 50 31.97 12.25 6.10
N ILE A 51 31.64 11.08 6.62
CA ILE A 51 32.37 10.36 7.68
C ILE A 51 32.68 8.93 7.17
N PRO A 52 33.94 8.66 6.72
CA PRO A 52 34.32 7.35 6.24
C PRO A 52 34.09 6.23 7.25
N PHE A 53 33.40 5.17 6.85
CA PHE A 53 33.09 4.01 7.70
C PHE A 53 34.32 3.08 7.85
N ARG A 54 35.32 3.55 8.59
CA ARG A 54 36.59 2.84 8.79
C ARG A 54 36.41 1.44 9.39
N PHE A 55 35.38 1.25 10.22
CA PHE A 55 35.07 -0.03 10.84
C PHE A 55 34.59 -1.09 9.79
N LEU A 56 34.08 -0.66 8.62
CA LEU A 56 33.78 -1.52 7.47
C LEU A 56 34.97 -1.69 6.53
N GLY A 57 36.11 -1.07 6.81
CA GLY A 57 37.25 -1.03 5.92
C GLY A 57 37.14 0.02 4.81
N ILE A 58 36.08 0.83 4.80
CA ILE A 58 35.86 1.89 3.82
C ILE A 58 36.57 3.16 4.32
N ARG A 59 37.77 3.40 3.80
CA ARG A 59 38.63 4.52 4.25
C ARG A 59 38.56 5.74 3.34
N ARG A 60 38.11 5.55 2.08
CA ARG A 60 38.13 6.62 1.08
C ARG A 60 36.70 7.21 0.91
N ARG A 61 36.57 8.52 1.01
CA ARG A 61 35.31 9.25 0.79
C ARG A 61 34.75 9.02 -0.61
N ILE A 62 35.60 8.81 -1.62
CA ILE A 62 35.18 8.53 -2.99
C ILE A 62 34.29 7.28 -3.09
N VAL A 63 34.51 6.27 -2.25
CA VAL A 63 33.64 5.08 -2.19
C VAL A 63 32.24 5.47 -1.75
N GLY A 64 32.10 6.40 -0.79
CA GLY A 64 30.79 6.95 -0.41
C GLY A 64 30.09 7.66 -1.56
N VAL A 65 30.83 8.45 -2.35
CA VAL A 65 30.29 9.14 -3.52
C VAL A 65 29.83 8.14 -4.58
N VAL A 66 30.57 7.06 -4.84
CA VAL A 66 30.18 6.01 -5.78
C VAL A 66 28.92 5.28 -5.30
N ILE A 67 28.83 4.94 -4.01
CA ILE A 67 27.63 4.29 -3.43
C ILE A 67 26.43 5.25 -3.50
N LEU A 68 26.62 6.53 -3.20
CA LEU A 68 25.56 7.55 -3.34
C LEU A 68 25.05 7.62 -4.79
N ALA A 69 25.95 7.74 -5.76
CA ALA A 69 25.58 7.81 -7.18
C ALA A 69 24.85 6.54 -7.64
N GLY A 70 25.36 5.36 -7.29
CA GLY A 70 24.71 4.07 -7.59
C GLY A 70 23.33 3.95 -6.94
N GLY A 71 23.19 4.37 -5.69
CA GLY A 71 21.92 4.39 -4.97
C GLY A 71 20.88 5.31 -5.62
N VAL A 72 21.31 6.51 -6.04
CA VAL A 72 20.43 7.45 -6.77
C VAL A 72 20.02 6.88 -8.12
N VAL A 73 20.94 6.30 -8.90
CA VAL A 73 20.63 5.67 -10.18
C VAL A 73 19.63 4.53 -10.00
N LEU A 74 19.84 3.65 -9.02
CA LEU A 74 18.93 2.54 -8.72
C LEU A 74 17.53 3.06 -8.33
N MET A 75 17.45 4.06 -7.44
CA MET A 75 16.20 4.67 -7.02
C MET A 75 15.46 5.28 -8.22
N VAL A 76 16.14 6.09 -9.04
CA VAL A 76 15.53 6.74 -10.21
C VAL A 76 15.06 5.69 -11.21
N ALA A 77 15.88 4.72 -11.55
CA ALA A 77 15.51 3.63 -12.46
C ALA A 77 14.27 2.88 -11.97
N ALA A 78 14.22 2.53 -10.67
CA ALA A 78 13.06 1.89 -10.08
C ALA A 78 11.81 2.80 -10.14
N LEU A 79 11.92 4.10 -9.90
CA LEU A 79 10.79 5.03 -9.90
C LEU A 79 10.22 5.32 -11.30
N ILE A 80 11.06 5.32 -12.35
CA ILE A 80 10.62 5.61 -13.72
C ILE A 80 10.27 4.37 -14.53
N TRP A 81 10.56 3.17 -14.02
CA TRP A 81 10.28 1.92 -14.73
C TRP A 81 8.78 1.82 -15.08
N PRO A 82 8.40 1.39 -16.28
CA PRO A 82 6.98 1.22 -16.64
C PRO A 82 6.26 0.26 -15.71
N ALA A 83 5.01 0.55 -15.39
CA ALA A 83 4.18 -0.37 -14.63
C ALA A 83 3.58 -1.43 -15.56
N PRO A 84 3.69 -2.74 -15.25
CA PRO A 84 3.04 -3.77 -16.04
C PRO A 84 1.51 -3.68 -15.91
N MET A 85 0.80 -4.05 -16.97
CA MET A 85 -0.65 -4.24 -16.93
C MET A 85 -0.96 -5.68 -16.57
N PHE A 86 -1.69 -5.88 -15.49
CA PHE A 86 -2.24 -7.17 -15.08
C PHE A 86 -3.68 -7.28 -15.57
N ARG A 87 -4.08 -8.49 -15.97
CA ARG A 87 -5.44 -8.81 -16.40
C ARG A 87 -5.93 -10.06 -15.70
N VAL A 88 -7.15 -10.01 -15.22
CA VAL A 88 -7.83 -11.18 -14.64
C VAL A 88 -8.27 -12.10 -15.76
N GLY A 89 -7.75 -13.32 -15.78
CA GLY A 89 -8.13 -14.31 -16.81
C GLY A 89 -9.47 -14.98 -16.52
N HIS A 90 -9.74 -15.27 -15.25
CA HIS A 90 -10.98 -15.94 -14.79
C HIS A 90 -11.51 -15.20 -13.56
N PRO A 91 -12.52 -14.34 -13.71
CA PRO A 91 -13.15 -13.65 -12.58
C PRO A 91 -13.73 -14.63 -11.57
N GLN A 92 -13.38 -14.45 -10.29
CA GLN A 92 -13.86 -15.28 -9.17
C GLN A 92 -14.45 -14.44 -8.04
N THR A 93 -14.24 -13.14 -8.08
CA THR A 93 -14.62 -12.20 -7.02
C THR A 93 -15.29 -10.96 -7.61
N TYR A 94 -16.12 -10.29 -6.83
CA TYR A 94 -16.68 -8.99 -7.25
C TYR A 94 -15.62 -7.93 -7.53
N LEU A 95 -14.42 -8.06 -6.91
CA LEU A 95 -13.29 -7.19 -7.24
C LEU A 95 -12.77 -7.46 -8.66
N ASP A 96 -12.79 -8.70 -9.11
CA ASP A 96 -12.38 -9.06 -10.47
C ASP A 96 -13.30 -8.42 -11.52
N ASP A 97 -14.60 -8.35 -11.22
CA ASP A 97 -15.58 -7.68 -12.08
C ASP A 97 -15.41 -6.14 -12.03
N ALA A 98 -15.20 -5.57 -10.84
CA ALA A 98 -15.04 -4.12 -10.66
C ALA A 98 -13.71 -3.58 -11.21
N MET A 99 -12.64 -4.39 -11.20
CA MET A 99 -11.30 -4.01 -11.64
C MET A 99 -10.60 -5.18 -12.33
N PRO A 100 -11.03 -5.60 -13.54
CA PRO A 100 -10.44 -6.71 -14.28
C PRO A 100 -9.04 -6.42 -14.81
N GLU A 101 -8.69 -5.14 -14.97
CA GLU A 101 -7.37 -4.68 -15.39
C GLU A 101 -6.82 -3.71 -14.36
N TYR A 102 -5.53 -3.86 -14.02
CA TYR A 102 -4.85 -3.00 -13.06
C TYR A 102 -3.35 -2.99 -13.28
N GLN A 103 -2.68 -1.97 -12.75
CA GLN A 103 -1.21 -1.83 -12.85
C GLN A 103 -0.54 -1.99 -11.48
N PHE A 104 -1.25 -1.64 -10.42
CA PHE A 104 -0.73 -1.69 -9.06
C PHE A 104 -1.71 -2.42 -8.17
N TRP A 105 -1.17 -3.18 -7.22
CA TRP A 105 -2.01 -3.95 -6.29
C TRP A 105 -1.27 -4.23 -4.99
N GLU A 106 -2.03 -4.49 -3.96
CA GLU A 106 -1.56 -5.04 -2.68
C GLU A 106 -2.61 -5.95 -2.08
N LYS A 107 -2.19 -6.99 -1.39
CA LYS A 107 -3.08 -7.93 -0.71
C LYS A 107 -2.56 -8.26 0.67
N HIS A 108 -3.46 -8.26 1.65
CA HIS A 108 -3.16 -8.60 3.03
C HIS A 108 -4.24 -9.52 3.57
N SER A 109 -3.88 -10.40 4.52
CA SER A 109 -4.83 -11.31 5.16
C SER A 109 -4.49 -11.51 6.62
N VAL A 110 -5.51 -11.93 7.40
CA VAL A 110 -5.36 -12.31 8.80
C VAL A 110 -6.35 -13.44 9.12
N ARG A 111 -5.98 -14.32 10.06
CA ARG A 111 -6.90 -15.32 10.62
C ARG A 111 -7.62 -14.73 11.84
N ILE A 112 -8.93 -14.97 11.91
CA ILE A 112 -9.84 -14.46 12.93
C ILE A 112 -10.63 -15.65 13.50
N HIS A 113 -10.75 -15.73 14.82
CA HIS A 113 -11.57 -16.74 15.49
C HIS A 113 -13.02 -16.25 15.60
N ALA A 114 -13.71 -16.22 14.47
CA ALA A 114 -15.10 -15.86 14.32
C ALA A 114 -15.62 -16.42 12.99
N ARG A 115 -16.95 -16.56 12.86
CA ARG A 115 -17.58 -17.00 11.61
C ARG A 115 -17.49 -15.92 10.52
N PRO A 116 -17.49 -16.28 9.22
CA PRO A 116 -17.38 -15.33 8.13
C PRO A 116 -18.39 -14.17 8.21
N GLU A 117 -19.63 -14.44 8.62
CA GLU A 117 -20.69 -13.43 8.73
C GLU A 117 -20.37 -12.39 9.80
N GLN A 118 -19.86 -12.81 10.96
CA GLN A 118 -19.43 -11.94 12.06
C GLN A 118 -18.25 -11.07 11.60
N VAL A 119 -17.30 -11.67 10.86
CA VAL A 119 -16.16 -10.95 10.28
C VAL A 119 -16.64 -9.88 9.31
N MET A 120 -17.57 -10.21 8.39
CA MET A 120 -18.13 -9.26 7.43
C MET A 120 -18.95 -8.15 8.11
N GLN A 121 -19.63 -8.44 9.22
CA GLN A 121 -20.26 -7.42 10.04
C GLN A 121 -19.21 -6.47 10.66
N ALA A 122 -18.13 -7.01 11.22
CA ALA A 122 -17.03 -6.21 11.75
C ALA A 122 -16.36 -5.34 10.66
N VAL A 123 -16.24 -5.81 9.41
CA VAL A 123 -15.80 -4.99 8.28
C VAL A 123 -16.71 -3.78 8.06
N ARG A 124 -18.04 -4.00 8.02
CA ARG A 124 -19.03 -2.93 7.81
C ARG A 124 -19.04 -1.90 8.94
N GLN A 125 -18.73 -2.33 10.15
CA GLN A 125 -18.75 -1.48 11.35
C GLN A 125 -17.39 -0.85 11.67
N SER A 126 -16.32 -1.22 10.95
CA SER A 126 -14.97 -0.71 11.21
C SER A 126 -14.88 0.81 11.08
N THR A 127 -14.17 1.46 12.01
CA THR A 127 -14.03 2.90 12.12
C THR A 127 -12.58 3.35 11.97
N PHE A 128 -12.36 4.65 11.75
CA PHE A 128 -10.99 5.19 11.73
C PHE A 128 -10.26 5.05 13.08
N GLY A 129 -10.99 4.98 14.20
CA GLY A 129 -10.44 4.72 15.53
C GLY A 129 -9.79 3.34 15.67
N ASP A 130 -10.18 2.38 14.82
CA ASP A 130 -9.55 1.06 14.78
C ASP A 130 -8.13 1.09 14.19
N MET A 131 -7.73 2.18 13.51
CA MET A 131 -6.42 2.36 12.86
C MET A 131 -5.54 3.36 13.60
N LYS A 132 -4.75 2.87 14.58
CA LYS A 132 -3.96 3.73 15.51
C LYS A 132 -2.95 4.67 14.84
N SER A 133 -2.34 4.29 13.71
CA SER A 133 -1.31 5.12 13.02
C SER A 133 -1.86 5.98 11.89
N LEU A 134 -3.16 5.96 11.64
CA LEU A 134 -3.76 6.69 10.51
C LEU A 134 -3.44 8.19 10.58
N SER A 135 -3.64 8.82 11.75
CA SER A 135 -3.40 10.25 11.95
C SER A 135 -1.95 10.66 11.66
N MET A 136 -0.98 9.82 12.07
CA MET A 136 0.44 10.05 11.79
C MET A 136 0.76 9.92 10.30
N LEU A 137 0.26 8.89 9.64
CA LEU A 137 0.50 8.67 8.21
C LEU A 137 -0.14 9.74 7.33
N LEU A 138 -1.32 10.24 7.72
CA LEU A 138 -1.97 11.36 7.03
C LEU A 138 -1.20 12.67 7.20
N LYS A 139 -0.62 12.93 8.38
CA LYS A 139 0.28 14.09 8.60
C LYS A 139 1.52 14.01 7.72
N ILE A 140 2.17 12.84 7.61
CA ILE A 140 3.32 12.63 6.73
C ILE A 140 2.93 12.86 5.27
N ARG A 141 1.78 12.31 4.83
CA ARG A 141 1.26 12.52 3.47
C ARG A 141 0.98 13.99 3.17
N SER A 142 0.32 14.70 4.08
CA SER A 142 -0.03 16.13 3.89
C SER A 142 1.21 17.04 3.90
N ALA A 143 2.25 16.71 4.67
CA ALA A 143 3.51 17.44 4.66
C ALA A 143 4.29 17.29 3.35
N GLY A 144 4.20 16.12 2.69
CA GLY A 144 4.87 15.84 1.41
C GLY A 144 4.09 16.31 0.17
N LEU A 145 2.79 16.38 0.27
CA LEU A 145 1.90 16.80 -0.80
C LEU A 145 1.20 18.08 -0.33
N ARG A 146 1.48 19.24 -0.80
CA ARG A 146 0.80 20.51 -0.47
C ARG A 146 -0.74 20.46 -0.76
N THR A 147 -1.41 19.41 -0.33
CA THR A 147 -2.86 19.25 -0.40
C THR A 147 -3.47 19.83 0.86
N PRO A 148 -4.52 20.67 0.76
CA PRO A 148 -5.27 21.14 1.92
C PRO A 148 -5.68 19.90 2.74
N SER A 149 -5.43 19.95 4.05
CA SER A 149 -5.96 18.97 5.00
C SER A 149 -7.46 18.82 4.74
N GLN A 150 -7.88 17.65 4.25
CA GLN A 150 -9.31 17.34 4.25
C GLN A 150 -9.77 17.49 5.70
N SER A 151 -10.85 18.23 5.87
CA SER A 151 -11.40 18.65 7.15
C SER A 151 -11.29 17.55 8.21
N THR A 152 -10.82 17.90 9.40
CA THR A 152 -10.62 17.03 10.57
C THR A 152 -11.84 16.16 10.88
N GLY A 153 -13.06 16.59 10.49
CA GLY A 153 -14.30 15.82 10.62
C GLY A 153 -14.48 14.65 9.64
N ALA A 154 -13.77 14.65 8.50
CA ALA A 154 -13.88 13.53 7.53
C ALA A 154 -13.26 12.23 8.05
N LEU A 155 -12.35 12.31 9.03
CA LEU A 155 -11.60 11.19 9.62
C LEU A 155 -11.84 11.09 11.14
N ALA A 156 -13.03 11.49 11.60
CA ALA A 156 -13.43 11.33 12.99
C ALA A 156 -13.29 9.86 13.40
N ALA A 157 -12.80 9.61 14.62
CA ALA A 157 -12.45 8.27 15.07
C ALA A 157 -13.65 7.31 15.09
N ASP A 158 -14.84 7.81 15.33
CA ASP A 158 -16.11 7.09 15.38
C ASP A 158 -16.74 6.86 14.00
N ARG A 159 -16.24 7.57 12.96
CA ARG A 159 -16.80 7.46 11.62
C ARG A 159 -16.43 6.13 10.98
N ARG A 160 -17.44 5.44 10.43
CA ARG A 160 -17.21 4.20 9.66
C ARG A 160 -16.39 4.50 8.41
N ILE A 161 -15.42 3.62 8.14
CA ILE A 161 -14.47 3.82 7.03
C ILE A 161 -15.19 3.72 5.68
N LEU A 162 -16.08 2.73 5.49
CA LEU A 162 -16.83 2.56 4.24
C LEU A 162 -17.77 3.74 3.97
N ASP A 163 -18.41 4.32 5.00
CA ASP A 163 -19.25 5.52 4.86
C ASP A 163 -18.43 6.73 4.41
N ALA A 164 -17.19 6.85 4.88
CA ALA A 164 -16.30 7.92 4.46
C ALA A 164 -15.87 7.78 3.00
N PHE A 165 -15.65 6.55 2.51
CA PHE A 165 -15.41 6.30 1.10
C PHE A 165 -16.63 6.65 0.25
N SER A 166 -17.83 6.23 0.65
CA SER A 166 -19.09 6.57 -0.04
C SER A 166 -19.30 8.08 -0.12
N ALA A 167 -19.09 8.81 0.98
CA ALA A 167 -19.15 10.27 0.99
C ALA A 167 -18.09 10.95 0.11
N SER A 168 -16.97 10.25 -0.17
CA SER A 168 -15.92 10.71 -1.08
C SER A 168 -16.20 10.36 -2.54
N GLY A 169 -17.35 9.78 -2.85
CA GLY A 169 -17.78 9.44 -4.20
C GLY A 169 -17.38 8.04 -4.66
N TYR A 170 -17.01 7.17 -3.73
CA TYR A 170 -16.83 5.74 -4.03
C TYR A 170 -18.17 5.02 -3.97
N VAL A 171 -18.34 4.01 -4.80
CA VAL A 171 -19.49 3.09 -4.78
C VAL A 171 -19.05 1.77 -4.15
N SER A 172 -19.94 1.17 -3.36
CA SER A 172 -19.72 -0.15 -2.77
C SER A 172 -20.81 -1.13 -3.20
N GLY A 173 -20.45 -2.40 -3.31
CA GLY A 173 -21.31 -3.52 -3.62
C GLY A 173 -20.67 -4.84 -3.21
N GLY A 174 -21.18 -5.96 -3.66
CA GLY A 174 -20.67 -7.31 -3.38
C GLY A 174 -21.75 -8.25 -2.90
N GLY A 175 -21.37 -9.27 -2.14
CA GLY A 175 -22.24 -10.33 -1.63
C GLY A 175 -22.08 -10.55 -0.13
N GLU A 176 -22.47 -11.75 0.29
CA GLU A 176 -22.44 -12.12 1.70
C GLU A 176 -21.03 -12.16 2.28
N HIS A 177 -20.09 -12.72 1.52
CA HIS A 177 -18.71 -12.95 1.94
C HIS A 177 -17.69 -12.00 1.30
N GLU A 178 -18.13 -11.02 0.52
CA GLU A 178 -17.27 -10.02 -0.09
C GLU A 178 -17.95 -8.64 -0.12
N ILE A 179 -17.20 -7.60 0.20
CA ILE A 179 -17.55 -6.20 -0.01
C ILE A 179 -16.49 -5.62 -0.93
N VAL A 180 -16.91 -5.00 -2.03
CA VAL A 180 -16.05 -4.27 -2.95
C VAL A 180 -16.39 -2.79 -2.88
N THR A 181 -15.38 -1.95 -2.90
CA THR A 181 -15.51 -0.49 -2.99
C THR A 181 -14.66 -0.01 -4.16
N CYS A 182 -15.25 0.76 -5.06
CA CYS A 182 -14.60 1.28 -6.26
C CYS A 182 -14.87 2.78 -6.43
N GLY A 183 -13.84 3.51 -6.83
CA GLY A 183 -13.91 4.94 -7.09
C GLY A 183 -12.58 5.46 -7.61
N GLY A 184 -12.29 6.74 -7.37
CA GLY A 184 -11.03 7.33 -7.80
C GLY A 184 -11.12 8.83 -8.02
N ALA A 185 -10.14 9.36 -8.77
CA ALA A 185 -10.09 10.77 -9.10
C ALA A 185 -9.51 11.01 -10.49
N ASN A 186 -10.00 12.03 -11.18
CA ASN A 186 -9.33 12.63 -12.31
C ASN A 186 -8.26 13.58 -11.78
N VAL A 187 -6.98 13.25 -12.02
CA VAL A 187 -5.83 13.94 -11.42
C VAL A 187 -5.64 15.35 -11.98
N PRO A 188 -5.66 15.57 -13.31
CA PRO A 188 -5.55 16.93 -13.87
C PRO A 188 -6.69 17.83 -13.44
N ALA A 189 -7.93 17.32 -13.43
CA ALA A 189 -9.11 18.10 -13.07
C ALA A 189 -9.32 18.20 -11.55
N ARG A 190 -8.55 17.47 -10.73
CA ARG A 190 -8.65 17.43 -9.26
C ARG A 190 -10.07 17.16 -8.75
N ARG A 191 -10.80 16.29 -9.44
CA ARG A 191 -12.20 15.94 -9.10
C ARG A 191 -12.35 14.43 -8.85
N PRO A 192 -13.22 14.00 -7.90
CA PRO A 192 -13.56 12.59 -7.72
C PRO A 192 -14.33 12.05 -8.92
N LEU A 193 -14.21 10.74 -9.20
CA LEU A 193 -14.90 10.08 -10.32
C LEU A 193 -16.42 9.90 -10.07
N LYS A 194 -16.85 9.67 -8.85
CA LYS A 194 -18.26 9.50 -8.45
C LYS A 194 -19.08 8.54 -9.34
N PRO A 195 -18.64 7.28 -9.55
CA PRO A 195 -19.44 6.30 -10.27
C PRO A 195 -20.73 6.01 -9.48
N ARG A 196 -21.81 5.66 -10.20
CA ARG A 196 -23.12 5.32 -9.60
C ARG A 196 -23.27 3.83 -9.33
N SER A 197 -22.44 2.99 -9.98
CA SER A 197 -22.41 1.54 -9.80
C SER A 197 -21.00 0.98 -9.96
N LEU A 198 -20.78 -0.27 -9.52
CA LEU A 198 -19.52 -0.98 -9.75
C LEU A 198 -19.23 -1.16 -11.23
N GLU A 199 -20.25 -1.41 -12.05
CA GLU A 199 -20.16 -1.53 -13.51
C GLU A 199 -19.70 -0.21 -14.15
N GLU A 200 -20.27 0.94 -13.74
CA GLU A 200 -19.83 2.25 -14.22
C GLU A 200 -18.37 2.52 -13.78
N CYS A 201 -17.98 2.12 -12.57
CA CYS A 201 -16.59 2.19 -12.13
C CYS A 201 -15.69 1.28 -12.99
N ALA A 202 -16.10 0.05 -13.26
CA ALA A 202 -15.35 -0.91 -14.07
C ALA A 202 -15.11 -0.40 -15.49
N SER A 203 -16.13 0.17 -16.13
CA SER A 203 -16.09 0.66 -17.51
C SER A 203 -15.43 2.04 -17.68
N TYR A 204 -15.18 2.79 -16.61
CA TYR A 204 -14.60 4.14 -16.70
C TYR A 204 -13.22 4.15 -17.35
N ARG A 205 -13.04 4.96 -18.42
CA ARG A 205 -11.80 5.00 -19.23
C ARG A 205 -11.36 6.42 -19.63
N GLU A 206 -11.97 7.48 -19.06
CA GLU A 206 -11.55 8.85 -19.40
C GLU A 206 -10.07 9.08 -19.04
N PRO A 207 -9.27 9.72 -19.92
CA PRO A 207 -7.86 10.00 -19.64
C PRO A 207 -7.67 10.87 -18.40
N GLY A 208 -6.52 10.71 -17.75
CA GLY A 208 -6.17 11.44 -16.54
C GLY A 208 -6.76 10.86 -15.26
N ALA A 209 -7.46 9.74 -15.32
CA ALA A 209 -8.06 9.15 -14.14
C ALA A 209 -7.17 8.10 -13.47
N ILE A 210 -7.23 8.08 -12.14
CA ILE A 210 -6.75 6.99 -11.29
C ILE A 210 -7.98 6.33 -10.67
N LYS A 211 -8.24 5.08 -11.03
CA LYS A 211 -9.25 4.22 -10.44
C LYS A 211 -8.63 3.42 -9.30
N VAL A 212 -9.35 3.30 -8.21
CA VAL A 212 -8.97 2.47 -7.06
C VAL A 212 -10.15 1.61 -6.70
N ALA A 213 -9.97 0.29 -6.71
CA ALA A 213 -10.92 -0.64 -6.14
C ALA A 213 -10.24 -1.45 -5.05
N PHE A 214 -10.99 -1.77 -4.01
CA PHE A 214 -10.54 -2.68 -2.96
C PHE A 214 -11.69 -3.51 -2.46
N ASN A 215 -11.37 -4.70 -1.95
CA ASN A 215 -12.35 -5.56 -1.34
C ASN A 215 -11.97 -5.95 0.09
N PHE A 216 -12.92 -6.54 0.77
CA PHE A 216 -12.73 -7.44 1.90
C PHE A 216 -13.47 -8.73 1.59
N THR A 217 -12.80 -9.87 1.78
CA THR A 217 -13.38 -11.20 1.67
C THR A 217 -13.23 -11.93 2.99
N ALA A 218 -14.22 -12.72 3.39
CA ALA A 218 -14.14 -13.61 4.54
C ALA A 218 -14.47 -15.04 4.10
N GLY A 219 -13.50 -15.93 4.22
CA GLY A 219 -13.64 -17.36 3.93
C GLY A 219 -13.56 -18.20 5.20
N ASP A 220 -14.38 -19.24 5.27
CA ASP A 220 -14.30 -20.23 6.36
C ASP A 220 -12.97 -20.99 6.32
N ALA A 221 -12.30 -21.12 7.45
CA ALA A 221 -11.05 -21.84 7.61
C ALA A 221 -11.19 -23.07 8.57
N GLY A 222 -12.43 -23.43 8.88
CA GLY A 222 -12.78 -24.54 9.77
C GLY A 222 -12.60 -24.24 11.25
N GLN A 223 -13.26 -25.03 12.09
CA GLN A 223 -13.12 -24.95 13.55
C GLN A 223 -13.42 -23.55 14.16
N GLY A 224 -14.37 -22.82 13.59
CA GLY A 224 -14.73 -21.47 14.05
C GLY A 224 -13.72 -20.37 13.65
N TRP A 225 -12.79 -20.68 12.75
CA TRP A 225 -11.85 -19.72 12.18
C TRP A 225 -12.27 -19.25 10.80
N SER A 226 -12.00 -18.00 10.51
CA SER A 226 -12.09 -17.42 9.17
C SER A 226 -10.74 -16.84 8.74
N VAL A 227 -10.51 -16.81 7.42
CA VAL A 227 -9.46 -16.00 6.82
C VAL A 227 -10.13 -14.79 6.19
N VAL A 228 -9.81 -13.61 6.71
CA VAL A 228 -10.18 -12.35 6.08
C VAL A 228 -9.02 -11.83 5.26
N SER A 229 -9.30 -11.41 4.03
CA SER A 229 -8.33 -10.73 3.19
C SER A 229 -8.89 -9.43 2.63
N THR A 230 -7.98 -8.51 2.33
CA THR A 230 -8.26 -7.27 1.59
C THR A 230 -7.27 -7.16 0.45
N GLU A 231 -7.76 -6.89 -0.72
CA GLU A 231 -6.95 -6.61 -1.90
C GLU A 231 -7.30 -5.23 -2.43
N THR A 232 -6.28 -4.45 -2.78
CA THR A 232 -6.43 -3.13 -3.42
C THR A 232 -5.84 -3.23 -4.81
N ARG A 233 -6.57 -2.74 -5.80
CA ARG A 233 -6.11 -2.61 -7.19
C ARG A 233 -6.19 -1.16 -7.63
N VAL A 234 -5.23 -0.74 -8.43
CA VAL A 234 -5.19 0.63 -8.98
C VAL A 234 -4.91 0.58 -10.47
N LEU A 235 -5.71 1.33 -11.21
CA LEU A 235 -5.57 1.53 -12.65
C LEU A 235 -5.47 3.01 -12.96
N ALA A 236 -4.42 3.41 -13.66
CA ALA A 236 -4.32 4.70 -14.32
C ALA A 236 -4.76 4.54 -15.78
N THR A 237 -5.62 5.44 -16.25
CA THR A 237 -6.34 5.28 -17.55
C THR A 237 -5.50 5.72 -18.78
N ASP A 238 -4.34 6.29 -18.57
CA ASP A 238 -3.39 6.67 -19.62
C ASP A 238 -1.94 6.60 -19.14
N ASP A 239 -0.99 6.65 -20.08
CA ASP A 239 0.44 6.48 -19.80
C ASP A 239 1.05 7.60 -18.95
N VAL A 240 0.58 8.84 -19.08
CA VAL A 240 1.10 9.97 -18.31
C VAL A 240 0.70 9.79 -16.85
N THR A 241 -0.57 9.50 -16.63
CA THR A 241 -1.14 9.23 -15.30
C THR A 241 -0.51 7.98 -14.69
N SER A 242 -0.28 6.92 -15.49
CA SER A 242 0.38 5.68 -15.04
C SER A 242 1.82 5.92 -14.56
N ARG A 243 2.61 6.72 -15.30
CA ARG A 243 3.97 7.09 -14.85
C ARG A 243 3.96 7.86 -13.53
N GLY A 244 3.02 8.81 -13.39
CA GLY A 244 2.83 9.56 -12.14
C GLY A 244 2.45 8.67 -10.97
N MET A 245 1.43 7.82 -11.20
CA MET A 245 0.97 6.86 -10.20
C MET A 245 2.04 5.83 -9.83
N GLY A 246 2.85 5.38 -10.80
CA GLY A 246 3.94 4.44 -10.55
C GLY A 246 4.99 4.98 -9.58
N ARG A 247 5.40 6.25 -9.72
CA ARG A 247 6.31 6.91 -8.78
C ARG A 247 5.70 7.01 -7.37
N TYR A 248 4.45 7.46 -7.31
CA TYR A 248 3.72 7.58 -6.05
C TYR A 248 3.53 6.22 -5.38
N TRP A 249 3.06 5.21 -6.13
CA TRP A 249 2.79 3.87 -5.60
C TRP A 249 4.02 3.25 -4.96
N ARG A 250 5.17 3.30 -5.63
CA ARG A 250 6.43 2.70 -5.15
C ARG A 250 6.91 3.31 -3.83
N LEU A 251 6.57 4.56 -3.57
CA LEU A 251 6.90 5.23 -2.32
C LEU A 251 5.84 5.05 -1.23
N ILE A 252 4.55 4.91 -1.60
CA ILE A 252 3.47 4.87 -0.60
C ILE A 252 3.13 3.45 -0.11
N VAL A 253 3.47 2.40 -0.88
CA VAL A 253 3.10 1.01 -0.57
C VAL A 253 3.38 0.59 0.88
N PRO A 254 4.53 0.89 1.51
CA PRO A 254 4.74 0.48 2.90
C PRO A 254 3.76 1.15 3.86
N GLY A 255 3.41 2.40 3.62
CA GLY A 255 2.39 3.13 4.39
C GLY A 255 0.98 2.60 4.15
N SER A 256 0.64 2.26 2.90
CA SER A 256 -0.62 1.62 2.53
C SER A 256 -0.76 0.26 3.20
N GLY A 257 0.26 -0.59 3.10
CA GLY A 257 0.28 -1.89 3.74
C GLY A 257 0.14 -1.82 5.27
N LEU A 258 0.76 -0.83 5.92
CA LEU A 258 0.59 -0.58 7.34
C LEU A 258 -0.88 -0.26 7.68
N LEU A 259 -1.52 0.63 6.92
CA LEU A 259 -2.93 0.98 7.12
C LEU A 259 -3.84 -0.23 6.93
N ARG A 260 -3.63 -1.02 5.87
CA ARG A 260 -4.42 -2.23 5.60
C ARG A 260 -4.30 -3.25 6.73
N ARG A 261 -3.08 -3.49 7.24
CA ARG A 261 -2.85 -4.39 8.37
C ARG A 261 -3.50 -3.89 9.66
N GLN A 262 -3.48 -2.59 9.91
CA GLN A 262 -4.16 -2.02 11.07
C GLN A 262 -5.68 -2.13 10.95
N TRP A 263 -6.22 -1.93 9.75
CA TRP A 263 -7.65 -2.13 9.50
C TRP A 263 -8.04 -3.59 9.74
N LEU A 264 -7.30 -4.56 9.19
CA LEU A 264 -7.51 -5.98 9.46
C LEU A 264 -7.39 -6.32 10.95
N ALA A 265 -6.43 -5.74 11.66
CA ALA A 265 -6.28 -5.92 13.10
C ALA A 265 -7.45 -5.32 13.90
N GLY A 266 -8.02 -4.20 13.43
CA GLY A 266 -9.24 -3.61 13.98
C GLY A 266 -10.45 -4.51 13.80
N ILE A 267 -10.64 -5.01 12.58
CA ILE A 267 -11.70 -5.98 12.24
C ILE A 267 -11.57 -7.24 13.12
N LYS A 268 -10.35 -7.78 13.27
CA LYS A 268 -10.08 -8.94 14.11
C LYS A 268 -10.53 -8.70 15.56
N ARG A 269 -10.09 -7.61 16.19
CA ARG A 269 -10.49 -7.28 17.58
C ARG A 269 -12.00 -7.19 17.72
N ARG A 270 -12.68 -6.55 16.77
CA ARG A 270 -14.14 -6.37 16.79
C ARG A 270 -14.86 -7.69 16.64
N ALA A 271 -14.51 -8.50 15.63
CA ALA A 271 -15.15 -9.78 15.37
C ALA A 271 -14.94 -10.82 16.51
N GLU A 272 -13.79 -10.78 17.18
CA GLU A 272 -13.49 -11.68 18.32
C GLU A 272 -14.05 -11.18 19.68
N SER A 273 -14.52 -9.93 19.74
CA SER A 273 -15.14 -9.37 20.96
C SER A 273 -16.66 -9.47 20.99
N GLU A 274 -17.31 -9.69 19.85
CA GLU A 274 -18.74 -9.93 19.78
C GLU A 274 -19.02 -11.43 19.97
N PRO A 275 -19.79 -11.84 21.01
CA PRO A 275 -20.09 -13.24 21.29
C PRO A 275 -21.00 -13.91 20.26
#